data_651f1b8556837c9f490f6ab6affb870f
#
_entry.id   651f1b8556837c9f490f6ab6affb870f
#
_cell.length_a   1.000
_cell.length_b   1.000
_cell.length_c   1.000
_cell.angle_alpha   90.00
_cell.angle_beta   90.00
_cell.angle_gamma   90.00
#
_symmetry.space_group_name_H-M   'P 1'
#
loop_
_entity.id
_entity.type
_entity.pdbx_description
1 polymer ?
#
loop_
_entity_poly.entity_id
_entity_poly.type
_entity_poly.pdbx_seq_one_letter_code
_entity_poly.pdbx_strand_id
1 'polypeptide(L)'
;MAHAAPAGGFARTPDVFGTTVHKAFRYGVPVVLGLVYGYWAAANRRDGGPITGWNVLFGCVTAIAFIVLCIAVATFAPLLKRELHSAVKSGFAGAAVGFLYSQTGESVLRSTALGLVVAAGVFVVFFYRYYTHEDGEGNRIR
;
A
#
# COMPACT_ATOMS: atom_id res chain seq x y z
N MET A 1 40.32 -6.80 40.55
CA MET A 1 39.47 -5.66 40.04
C MET A 1 39.16 -5.97 38.58
N ALA A 2 37.92 -6.42 38.33
CA ALA A 2 37.47 -6.74 36.97
C ALA A 2 36.93 -5.44 36.33
N HIS A 3 37.62 -4.96 35.29
CA HIS A 3 37.10 -3.87 34.46
C HIS A 3 35.95 -4.40 33.63
N ALA A 4 34.74 -3.95 33.91
CA ALA A 4 33.60 -4.16 33.04
C ALA A 4 33.89 -3.45 31.69
N ALA A 5 33.93 -4.20 30.60
CA ALA A 5 34.01 -3.63 29.25
C ALA A 5 32.79 -2.72 29.01
N PRO A 6 32.97 -1.52 28.43
CA PRO A 6 31.84 -0.67 28.08
C PRO A 6 30.96 -1.43 27.10
N ALA A 7 29.67 -1.55 27.40
CA ALA A 7 28.66 -2.05 26.48
C ALA A 7 28.71 -1.22 25.20
N GLY A 8 29.27 -1.80 24.15
CA GLY A 8 29.36 -1.17 22.86
C GLY A 8 27.93 -0.79 22.39
N GLY A 9 27.63 0.48 22.41
CA GLY A 9 26.41 0.99 21.79
C GLY A 9 26.42 0.56 20.33
N PHE A 10 25.43 -0.23 19.93
CA PHE A 10 25.26 -0.61 18.54
C PHE A 10 25.18 0.66 17.71
N ALA A 11 26.22 0.89 16.91
CA ALA A 11 26.26 2.01 15.98
C ALA A 11 24.98 1.92 15.13
N ARG A 12 24.06 2.89 15.30
CA ARG A 12 22.95 3.08 14.36
C ARG A 12 23.58 3.21 13.00
N THR A 13 23.18 2.33 12.06
CA THR A 13 23.52 2.49 10.65
C THR A 13 23.25 3.95 10.26
N PRO A 14 24.24 4.66 9.71
CA PRO A 14 24.06 6.06 9.33
C PRO A 14 22.84 6.14 8.42
N ASP A 15 21.93 7.06 8.74
CA ASP A 15 20.78 7.34 7.89
C ASP A 15 21.30 8.05 6.63
N VAL A 16 21.58 7.25 5.57
CA VAL A 16 22.18 7.70 4.32
C VAL A 16 21.23 8.66 3.59
N PHE A 17 19.96 8.65 3.95
CA PHE A 17 18.92 9.48 3.36
C PHE A 17 18.37 10.44 4.44
N GLY A 18 18.59 11.72 4.27
CA GLY A 18 18.08 12.74 5.19
C GLY A 18 16.55 12.72 5.32
N THR A 19 16.01 13.35 6.38
CA THR A 19 14.57 13.41 6.69
C THR A 19 13.71 13.93 5.53
N THR A 20 14.26 14.80 4.68
CA THR A 20 13.59 15.32 3.48
C THR A 20 13.32 14.23 2.45
N VAL A 21 14.27 13.33 2.24
CA VAL A 21 14.14 12.20 1.30
C VAL A 21 13.07 11.24 1.79
N HIS A 22 13.05 10.91 3.08
CA HIS A 22 12.00 10.07 3.68
C HIS A 22 10.59 10.67 3.53
N LYS A 23 10.45 11.98 3.72
CA LYS A 23 9.18 12.68 3.48
C LYS A 23 8.78 12.67 2.01
N ALA A 24 9.73 12.91 1.11
CA ALA A 24 9.49 12.88 -0.33
C ALA A 24 9.01 11.49 -0.80
N PHE A 25 9.61 10.41 -0.32
CA PHE A 25 9.16 9.05 -0.62
C PHE A 25 7.79 8.73 -0.01
N ARG A 26 7.53 9.19 1.21
CA ARG A 26 6.25 8.95 1.90
C ARG A 26 5.05 9.48 1.11
N TYR A 27 5.18 10.63 0.47
CA TYR A 27 4.11 11.25 -0.30
C TYR A 27 4.27 11.07 -1.81
N GLY A 28 5.50 11.04 -2.31
CA GLY A 28 5.79 10.89 -3.74
C GLY A 28 5.36 9.54 -4.29
N VAL A 29 5.61 8.46 -3.56
CA VAL A 29 5.21 7.10 -4.00
C VAL A 29 3.69 6.97 -4.15
N PRO A 30 2.84 7.36 -3.17
CA PRO A 30 1.40 7.36 -3.36
C PRO A 30 0.91 8.21 -4.54
N VAL A 31 1.53 9.37 -4.77
CA VAL A 31 1.17 10.25 -5.89
C VAL A 31 1.46 9.57 -7.22
N VAL A 32 2.66 9.05 -7.42
CA VAL A 32 3.04 8.36 -8.66
C VAL A 32 2.15 7.14 -8.89
N LEU A 33 1.95 6.31 -7.87
CA LEU A 33 1.09 5.13 -7.96
C LEU A 33 -0.36 5.51 -8.28
N GLY A 34 -0.87 6.57 -7.67
CA GLY A 34 -2.22 7.05 -7.91
C GLY A 34 -2.43 7.58 -9.33
N LEU A 35 -1.46 8.30 -9.88
CA LEU A 35 -1.50 8.77 -11.28
C LEU A 35 -1.52 7.59 -12.25
N VAL A 36 -0.65 6.61 -12.04
CA VAL A 36 -0.62 5.38 -12.86
C VAL A 36 -1.94 4.61 -12.72
N TYR A 37 -2.46 4.48 -11.51
CA TYR A 37 -3.70 3.77 -11.22
C TYR A 37 -4.90 4.45 -11.86
N GLY A 38 -5.03 5.77 -11.74
CA GLY A 38 -6.12 6.53 -12.35
C GLY A 38 -6.08 6.51 -13.87
N TYR A 39 -4.89 6.60 -14.47
CA TYR A 39 -4.71 6.41 -15.89
C TYR A 39 -5.17 5.02 -16.35
N TRP A 40 -4.77 3.98 -15.63
CA TRP A 40 -5.12 2.60 -15.95
C TRP A 40 -6.62 2.34 -15.80
N ALA A 41 -7.24 2.84 -14.74
CA ALA A 41 -8.68 2.74 -14.55
C ALA A 41 -9.46 3.42 -15.68
N ALA A 42 -9.05 4.61 -16.10
CA ALA A 42 -9.65 5.33 -17.22
C ALA A 42 -9.42 4.59 -18.56
N ALA A 43 -8.26 4.00 -18.76
CA ALA A 43 -7.93 3.23 -19.96
C ALA A 43 -8.80 1.96 -20.05
N ASN A 44 -8.92 1.20 -18.97
CA ASN A 44 -9.78 0.01 -18.91
C ASN A 44 -11.24 0.35 -19.17
N ARG A 45 -11.76 1.38 -18.53
CA ARG A 45 -13.17 1.79 -18.70
C ARG A 45 -13.50 2.23 -20.13
N ARG A 46 -12.52 2.72 -20.86
CA ARG A 46 -12.70 3.19 -22.24
C ARG A 46 -12.82 2.03 -23.25
N ASP A 47 -12.23 0.88 -22.97
CA ASP A 47 -12.21 -0.32 -23.82
C ASP A 47 -11.86 -0.01 -25.30
N GLY A 48 -10.80 0.77 -25.50
CA GLY A 48 -10.35 1.16 -26.85
C GLY A 48 -11.13 2.32 -27.50
N GLY A 49 -12.21 2.81 -26.87
CA GLY A 49 -13.00 3.95 -27.37
C GLY A 49 -12.28 5.30 -27.29
N PRO A 50 -12.90 6.39 -27.78
CA PRO A 50 -12.29 7.72 -27.80
C PRO A 50 -12.07 8.28 -26.40
N ILE A 51 -11.04 9.13 -26.26
CA ILE A 51 -10.80 9.85 -25.02
C ILE A 51 -11.79 11.02 -24.93
N THR A 52 -12.68 10.95 -23.96
CA THR A 52 -13.66 12.02 -23.68
C THR A 52 -13.26 12.78 -22.42
N GLY A 53 -13.77 14.03 -22.28
CA GLY A 53 -13.57 14.79 -21.04
C GLY A 53 -14.08 14.07 -19.80
N TRP A 54 -15.17 13.31 -19.92
CA TRP A 54 -15.70 12.48 -18.83
C TRP A 54 -14.77 11.34 -18.43
N ASN A 55 -14.11 10.72 -19.39
CA ASN A 55 -13.11 9.68 -19.14
C ASN A 55 -11.87 10.25 -18.42
N VAL A 56 -11.41 11.43 -18.82
CA VAL A 56 -10.29 12.14 -18.15
C VAL A 56 -10.69 12.50 -16.73
N LEU A 57 -11.88 13.06 -16.52
CA LEU A 57 -12.40 13.37 -15.18
C LEU A 57 -12.44 12.13 -14.29
N PHE A 58 -12.95 11.01 -14.81
CA PHE A 58 -12.99 9.74 -14.08
C PHE A 58 -11.58 9.28 -13.66
N GLY A 59 -10.61 9.36 -14.57
CA GLY A 59 -9.22 9.03 -14.27
C GLY A 59 -8.61 9.92 -13.17
N CYS A 60 -8.85 11.23 -13.25
CA CYS A 60 -8.38 12.19 -12.25
C CYS A 60 -9.00 11.93 -10.87
N VAL A 61 -10.32 11.74 -10.80
CA VAL A 61 -11.01 11.43 -9.54
C VAL A 61 -10.51 10.12 -8.95
N THR A 62 -10.35 9.10 -9.78
CA THR A 62 -9.82 7.79 -9.35
C THR A 62 -8.38 7.91 -8.84
N ALA A 63 -7.52 8.69 -9.51
CA ALA A 63 -6.17 8.96 -9.06
C ALA A 63 -6.15 9.62 -7.68
N ILE A 64 -6.93 10.69 -7.50
CA ILE A 64 -7.02 11.43 -6.23
C ILE A 64 -7.53 10.51 -5.12
N ALA A 65 -8.61 9.77 -5.36
CA ALA A 65 -9.17 8.83 -4.39
C ALA A 65 -8.14 7.78 -3.97
N PHE A 66 -7.41 7.20 -4.92
CA PHE A 66 -6.37 6.22 -4.64
C PHE A 66 -5.22 6.82 -3.83
N ILE A 67 -4.74 8.03 -4.17
CA ILE A 67 -3.69 8.72 -3.42
C ILE A 67 -4.11 8.93 -1.97
N VAL A 68 -5.30 9.46 -1.75
CA VAL A 68 -5.84 9.72 -0.40
C VAL A 68 -5.94 8.43 0.40
N LEU A 69 -6.50 7.37 -0.17
CA LEU A 69 -6.62 6.06 0.47
C LEU A 69 -5.26 5.44 0.75
N CYS A 70 -4.31 5.53 -0.18
CA CYS A 70 -2.96 5.02 0.00
C CYS A 70 -2.25 5.73 1.16
N ILE A 71 -2.34 7.07 1.25
CA ILE A 71 -1.79 7.85 2.36
C ILE A 71 -2.49 7.49 3.67
N ALA A 72 -3.82 7.35 3.67
CA ALA A 72 -4.58 6.95 4.85
C ALA A 72 -4.14 5.57 5.35
N VAL A 73 -4.08 4.57 4.48
CA VAL A 73 -3.59 3.22 4.83
C VAL A 73 -2.16 3.28 5.34
N ALA A 74 -1.27 4.03 4.68
CA ALA A 74 0.13 4.15 5.12
C ALA A 74 0.27 4.83 6.49
N THR A 75 -0.67 5.70 6.85
CA THR A 75 -0.65 6.45 8.11
C THR A 75 -1.32 5.70 9.25
N PHE A 76 -2.48 5.09 9.01
CA PHE A 76 -3.29 4.46 10.07
C PHE A 76 -2.99 2.98 10.26
N ALA A 77 -2.63 2.23 9.21
CA ALA A 77 -2.36 0.80 9.34
C ALA A 77 -1.25 0.48 10.35
N PRO A 78 -0.12 1.24 10.43
CA PRO A 78 0.92 0.98 11.43
C PRO A 78 0.50 1.20 12.88
N LEU A 79 -0.64 1.89 13.13
CA LEU A 79 -1.19 2.10 14.47
C LEU A 79 -2.01 0.92 14.97
N LEU A 80 -2.28 -0.04 14.10
CA LEU A 80 -3.08 -1.22 14.40
C LEU A 80 -2.19 -2.40 14.82
N LYS A 81 -2.78 -3.34 15.58
CA LYS A 81 -2.12 -4.61 15.87
C LYS A 81 -1.71 -5.30 14.58
N ARG A 82 -0.62 -6.09 14.62
CA ARG A 82 -0.02 -6.75 13.42
C ARG A 82 -1.03 -7.46 12.52
N GLU A 83 -2.04 -8.09 13.09
CA GLU A 83 -3.09 -8.80 12.35
C GLU A 83 -3.99 -7.85 11.56
N LEU A 84 -4.45 -6.77 12.23
CA LEU A 84 -5.26 -5.73 11.59
C LEU A 84 -4.43 -4.90 10.59
N HIS A 85 -3.15 -4.68 10.89
CA HIS A 85 -2.22 -4.00 9.98
C HIS A 85 -2.08 -4.77 8.66
N SER A 86 -1.88 -6.10 8.73
CA SER A 86 -1.85 -6.95 7.53
C SER A 86 -3.19 -6.99 6.81
N ALA A 87 -4.31 -7.10 7.56
CA ALA A 87 -5.65 -7.14 7.00
C ALA A 87 -6.02 -5.85 6.25
N VAL A 88 -5.71 -4.68 6.82
CA VAL A 88 -5.99 -3.38 6.18
C VAL A 88 -5.19 -3.21 4.89
N LYS A 89 -3.90 -3.54 4.89
CA LYS A 89 -3.07 -3.45 3.68
C LYS A 89 -3.49 -4.42 2.58
N SER A 90 -3.79 -5.65 2.97
CA SER A 90 -4.24 -6.67 2.02
C SER A 90 -5.64 -6.37 1.47
N GLY A 91 -6.56 -5.92 2.33
CA GLY A 91 -7.88 -5.48 1.90
C GLY A 91 -7.82 -4.31 0.93
N PHE A 92 -6.96 -3.32 1.18
CA PHE A 92 -6.73 -2.22 0.26
C PHE A 92 -6.18 -2.70 -1.09
N ALA A 93 -5.17 -3.58 -1.09
CA ALA A 93 -4.60 -4.12 -2.32
C ALA A 93 -5.63 -4.92 -3.12
N GLY A 94 -6.41 -5.78 -2.46
CA GLY A 94 -7.47 -6.55 -3.10
C GLY A 94 -8.59 -5.68 -3.66
N ALA A 95 -9.03 -4.67 -2.91
CA ALA A 95 -10.03 -3.71 -3.37
C ALA A 95 -9.53 -2.90 -4.59
N ALA A 96 -8.28 -2.47 -4.56
CA ALA A 96 -7.68 -1.75 -5.69
C ALA A 96 -7.64 -2.60 -6.97
N VAL A 97 -7.20 -3.85 -6.88
CA VAL A 97 -7.16 -4.76 -8.03
C VAL A 97 -8.56 -5.13 -8.50
N GLY A 98 -9.48 -5.46 -7.58
CA GLY A 98 -10.87 -5.78 -7.90
C GLY A 98 -11.59 -4.62 -8.58
N PHE A 99 -11.40 -3.39 -8.11
CA PHE A 99 -11.95 -2.20 -8.75
C PHE A 99 -11.37 -1.99 -10.15
N LEU A 100 -10.06 -2.12 -10.30
CA LEU A 100 -9.41 -1.96 -11.62
C LEU A 100 -9.93 -3.00 -12.63
N TYR A 101 -10.11 -4.23 -12.19
CA TYR A 101 -10.65 -5.30 -13.02
C TYR A 101 -12.14 -5.08 -13.35
N SER A 102 -12.93 -4.50 -12.44
CA SER A 102 -14.32 -4.16 -12.71
C SER A 102 -14.50 -3.11 -13.82
N GLN A 103 -13.46 -2.31 -14.11
CA GLN A 103 -13.49 -1.33 -15.19
C GLN A 103 -13.29 -1.95 -16.59
N THR A 104 -12.95 -3.23 -16.69
CA THR A 104 -12.82 -3.95 -17.97
C THR A 104 -14.12 -4.54 -18.49
N GLY A 105 -15.27 -4.16 -17.91
CA GLY A 105 -16.59 -4.70 -18.30
C GLY A 105 -16.90 -6.09 -17.72
N GLU A 106 -16.03 -6.62 -16.89
CA GLU A 106 -16.25 -7.92 -16.23
C GLU A 106 -17.32 -7.84 -15.13
N SER A 107 -17.91 -9.01 -14.82
CA SER A 107 -18.95 -9.09 -13.81
C SER A 107 -18.46 -8.72 -12.41
N VAL A 108 -19.33 -8.13 -11.60
CA VAL A 108 -19.03 -7.78 -10.20
C VAL A 108 -18.54 -9.01 -9.42
N LEU A 109 -19.12 -10.18 -9.67
CA LEU A 109 -18.72 -11.42 -8.99
C LEU A 109 -17.27 -11.80 -9.30
N ARG A 110 -16.86 -11.74 -10.58
CA ARG A 110 -15.47 -12.03 -10.98
C ARG A 110 -14.49 -11.02 -10.41
N SER A 111 -14.85 -9.75 -10.46
CA SER A 111 -14.02 -8.66 -9.93
C SER A 111 -13.83 -8.79 -8.42
N THR A 112 -14.89 -9.14 -7.70
CA THR A 112 -14.84 -9.38 -6.24
C THR A 112 -14.03 -10.62 -5.93
N ALA A 113 -14.24 -11.73 -6.65
CA ALA A 113 -13.47 -12.95 -6.45
C ALA A 113 -11.97 -12.73 -6.67
N LEU A 114 -11.59 -12.04 -7.76
CA LEU A 114 -10.20 -11.67 -8.01
C LEU A 114 -9.62 -10.79 -6.90
N GLY A 115 -10.37 -9.77 -6.48
CA GLY A 115 -9.97 -8.89 -5.37
C GLY A 115 -9.72 -9.66 -4.08
N LEU A 116 -10.60 -10.62 -3.74
CA LEU A 116 -10.44 -11.47 -2.56
C LEU A 116 -9.22 -12.40 -2.66
N VAL A 117 -8.97 -12.99 -3.82
CA VAL A 117 -7.78 -13.83 -4.05
C VAL A 117 -6.50 -13.00 -3.86
N VAL A 118 -6.44 -11.79 -4.43
CA VAL A 118 -5.32 -10.88 -4.25
C VAL A 118 -5.17 -10.47 -2.79
N ALA A 119 -6.27 -10.11 -2.12
CA ALA A 119 -6.25 -9.78 -0.70
C ALA A 119 -5.72 -10.94 0.15
N ALA A 120 -6.17 -12.16 -0.10
CA ALA A 120 -5.70 -13.34 0.62
C ALA A 120 -4.20 -13.58 0.42
N GLY A 121 -3.71 -13.51 -0.82
CA GLY A 121 -2.28 -13.66 -1.13
C GLY A 121 -1.41 -12.58 -0.46
N VAL A 122 -1.82 -11.33 -0.57
CA VAL A 122 -1.12 -10.20 0.07
C VAL A 122 -1.19 -10.30 1.60
N PHE A 123 -2.32 -10.76 2.16
CA PHE A 123 -2.47 -10.99 3.59
C PHE A 123 -1.46 -12.02 4.11
N VAL A 124 -1.34 -13.15 3.45
CA VAL A 124 -0.37 -14.20 3.84
C VAL A 124 1.05 -13.65 3.86
N VAL A 125 1.44 -12.89 2.83
CA VAL A 125 2.78 -12.29 2.74
C VAL A 125 3.03 -11.30 3.88
N PHE A 126 2.12 -10.36 4.10
CA PHE A 126 2.28 -9.36 5.15
C PHE A 126 2.16 -9.96 6.55
N PHE A 127 1.21 -10.87 6.75
CA PHE A 127 1.04 -11.57 8.03
C PHE A 127 2.31 -12.33 8.42
N TYR A 128 2.88 -13.11 7.49
CA TYR A 128 4.13 -13.81 7.73
C TYR A 128 5.28 -12.84 8.04
N ARG A 129 5.38 -11.76 7.26
CA ARG A 129 6.42 -10.74 7.46
C ARG A 129 6.32 -10.07 8.83
N TYR A 130 5.11 -9.69 9.25
CA TYR A 130 4.92 -9.05 10.55
C TYR A 130 5.04 -10.03 11.70
N TYR A 131 4.55 -11.25 11.51
CA TYR A 131 4.69 -12.30 12.52
C TYR A 131 6.16 -12.64 12.83
N THR A 132 7.03 -12.57 11.83
CA THR A 132 8.45 -12.90 11.99
C THR A 132 9.33 -11.71 12.42
N HIS A 133 8.85 -10.46 12.29
CA HIS A 133 9.65 -9.26 12.52
C HIS A 133 9.06 -8.31 13.58
N GLU A 134 7.86 -8.58 14.07
CA GLU A 134 7.19 -7.75 15.08
C GLU A 134 6.69 -8.63 16.23
N ASP A 135 6.68 -8.08 17.48
CA ASP A 135 6.07 -8.72 18.63
C ASP A 135 4.52 -8.65 18.56
N GLY A 136 3.83 -9.26 19.57
CA GLY A 136 2.37 -9.26 19.65
C GLY A 136 1.72 -7.88 19.74
N GLU A 137 2.50 -6.85 20.10
CA GLU A 137 2.08 -5.46 20.25
C GLU A 137 2.39 -4.60 19.02
N GLY A 138 3.08 -5.18 17.99
CA GLY A 138 3.44 -4.48 16.75
C GLY A 138 4.79 -3.76 16.79
N ASN A 139 5.60 -3.98 17.85
CA ASN A 139 6.96 -3.44 17.93
C ASN A 139 7.93 -4.36 17.18
N ARG A 140 8.90 -3.77 16.46
CA ARG A 140 9.91 -4.56 15.74
C ARG A 140 10.80 -5.31 16.71
N ILE A 141 10.86 -6.62 16.57
CA ILE A 141 11.82 -7.49 17.23
C ILE A 141 13.18 -7.27 16.54
N ARG A 142 14.18 -6.89 17.32
CA ARG A 142 15.56 -6.77 16.84
C ARG A 142 16.29 -8.12 16.88
#